data_681fccc20ab44a4960d2f20beb77eba1
#
_entry.id   681fccc20ab44a4960d2f20beb77eba1
#
_cell.length_a   1.000
_cell.length_b   1.000
_cell.length_c   1.000
_cell.angle_alpha   90.00
_cell.angle_beta   90.00
_cell.angle_gamma   90.00
#
_symmetry.space_group_name_H-M   'P 1'
#
loop_
_entity.id
_entity.type
_entity.pdbx_description
1 polymer ?
#
loop_
_entity_poly.entity_id
_entity_poly.type
_entity_poly.pdbx_seq_one_letter_code
_entity_poly.pdbx_strand_id
1 'polypeptide(L)'
;MQFGIKDEEFIRGKVPMTKAEIRAMVMVKAAIQPGDIVADIGAGTGSLSIEAALCCPEGAVYSIERNPEGIELIRKNAEKFGCRNIHTIAGTAPEAMEGLPKMDAIIIGGSSGN
;
A
#
# COMPACT_ATOMS: atom_id res chain seq x y z
N MET A 1 7.19 -9.43 13.60
CA MET A 1 6.25 -8.59 12.81
C MET A 1 4.93 -9.32 12.64
N GLN A 2 3.84 -8.66 12.98
CA GLN A 2 2.51 -9.22 12.79
C GLN A 2 1.90 -8.67 11.52
N PHE A 3 1.26 -9.55 10.77
CA PHE A 3 0.50 -9.16 9.59
C PHE A 3 -0.99 -9.36 9.85
N GLY A 4 -1.80 -8.84 8.97
CA GLY A 4 -3.23 -9.05 9.06
C GLY A 4 -3.92 -8.12 10.03
N ILE A 5 -3.60 -6.83 9.94
CA ILE A 5 -4.33 -5.83 10.71
C ILE A 5 -5.82 -6.02 10.41
N LYS A 6 -6.65 -5.97 11.45
CA LYS A 6 -8.08 -6.20 11.26
C LYS A 6 -8.67 -5.17 10.32
N ASP A 7 -9.59 -5.62 9.47
CA ASP A 7 -10.19 -4.74 8.47
C ASP A 7 -10.83 -3.50 9.09
N GLU A 8 -11.46 -3.67 10.24
CA GLU A 8 -12.16 -2.56 10.87
C GLU A 8 -11.22 -1.50 11.45
N GLU A 9 -9.92 -1.76 11.50
CA GLU A 9 -8.94 -0.77 11.95
C GLU A 9 -8.66 0.28 10.87
N PHE A 10 -8.99 -0.01 9.62
CA PHE A 10 -8.73 0.93 8.54
C PHE A 10 -9.89 1.88 8.32
N ILE A 11 -9.55 3.12 7.96
CA ILE A 11 -10.55 4.10 7.54
C ILE A 11 -11.01 3.70 6.15
N ARG A 12 -12.32 3.54 5.98
CA ARG A 12 -12.88 3.03 4.73
C ARG A 12 -13.91 3.99 4.18
N GLY A 13 -13.96 4.06 2.85
CA GLY A 13 -15.02 4.73 2.14
C GLY A 13 -15.71 3.70 1.26
N LYS A 14 -15.99 4.10 0.02
CA LYS A 14 -16.62 3.20 -0.95
C LYS A 14 -15.59 2.42 -1.77
N VAL A 15 -14.32 2.62 -1.49
CA VAL A 15 -13.26 1.94 -2.21
C VAL A 15 -13.11 0.52 -1.67
N PRO A 16 -13.00 -0.48 -2.55
CA PRO A 16 -12.79 -1.86 -2.08
C PRO A 16 -11.49 -2.00 -1.31
N MET A 17 -11.47 -2.93 -0.38
CA MET A 17 -10.27 -3.17 0.43
C MET A 17 -9.95 -4.66 0.44
N THR A 18 -8.66 -4.98 0.33
CA THR A 18 -8.19 -6.35 0.42
C THR A 18 -8.35 -6.84 1.87
N LYS A 19 -8.97 -8.00 2.03
CA LYS A 19 -9.24 -8.55 3.36
C LYS A 19 -7.96 -8.96 4.08
N ALA A 20 -8.03 -8.95 5.40
CA ALA A 20 -6.87 -9.19 6.26
C ALA A 20 -6.15 -10.48 5.91
N GLU A 21 -6.89 -11.56 5.66
CA GLU A 21 -6.28 -12.86 5.35
C GLU A 21 -5.45 -12.80 4.07
N ILE A 22 -5.97 -12.09 3.06
CA ILE A 22 -5.27 -11.96 1.79
C ILE A 22 -4.07 -11.04 1.96
N ARG A 23 -4.23 -9.95 2.73
CA ARG A 23 -3.11 -9.05 2.98
C ARG A 23 -1.96 -9.79 3.66
N ALA A 24 -2.27 -10.61 4.66
CA ALA A 24 -1.24 -11.37 5.36
C ALA A 24 -0.50 -12.29 4.41
N MET A 25 -1.23 -12.96 3.51
CA MET A 25 -0.60 -13.83 2.52
C MET A 25 0.32 -13.04 1.60
N VAL A 26 -0.13 -11.87 1.14
CA VAL A 26 0.68 -11.03 0.26
C VAL A 26 1.96 -10.61 0.97
N MET A 27 1.87 -10.19 2.24
CA MET A 27 3.04 -9.78 2.99
C MET A 27 4.03 -10.92 3.19
N VAL A 28 3.52 -12.12 3.47
CA VAL A 28 4.41 -13.28 3.64
C VAL A 28 5.16 -13.55 2.33
N LYS A 29 4.45 -13.53 1.22
CA LYS A 29 5.08 -13.82 -0.07
C LYS A 29 6.01 -12.72 -0.53
N ALA A 30 5.70 -11.48 -0.21
CA ALA A 30 6.54 -10.35 -0.62
C ALA A 30 7.86 -10.31 0.14
N ALA A 31 7.89 -10.85 1.35
CA ALA A 31 9.09 -10.95 2.16
C ALA A 31 9.85 -9.62 2.26
N ILE A 32 9.11 -8.55 2.56
CA ILE A 32 9.68 -7.20 2.56
C ILE A 32 10.69 -7.04 3.69
N GLN A 33 11.84 -6.47 3.34
CA GLN A 33 12.92 -6.23 4.29
C GLN A 33 12.90 -4.79 4.79
N PRO A 34 13.53 -4.50 5.95
CA PRO A 34 13.42 -3.18 6.58
C PRO A 34 13.81 -1.98 5.72
N GLY A 35 14.72 -2.14 4.78
CA GLY A 35 15.17 -1.04 3.92
C GLY A 35 14.61 -1.08 2.51
N ASP A 36 13.62 -1.93 2.25
CA ASP A 36 13.12 -2.13 0.89
C ASP A 36 12.34 -0.92 0.37
N ILE A 37 12.38 -0.78 -0.95
CA ILE A 37 11.55 0.17 -1.68
C ILE A 37 10.44 -0.63 -2.35
N VAL A 38 9.20 -0.29 -2.05
CA VAL A 38 8.04 -1.08 -2.45
C VAL A 38 7.06 -0.21 -3.22
N ALA A 39 6.46 -0.75 -4.26
CA ALA A 39 5.35 -0.09 -4.95
C ALA A 39 4.08 -0.87 -4.69
N ASP A 40 3.00 -0.15 -4.41
CA ASP A 40 1.66 -0.72 -4.26
C ASP A 40 0.79 -0.11 -5.35
N ILE A 41 0.52 -0.89 -6.38
CA ILE A 41 -0.21 -0.43 -7.55
C ILE A 41 -1.69 -0.72 -7.37
N GLY A 42 -2.51 0.32 -7.53
CA GLY A 42 -3.94 0.20 -7.27
C GLY A 42 -4.20 0.11 -5.78
N ALA A 43 -3.62 1.03 -5.02
CA ALA A 43 -3.54 0.91 -3.56
C ALA A 43 -4.89 0.98 -2.85
N GLY A 44 -5.91 1.55 -3.48
CA GLY A 44 -7.25 1.61 -2.90
C GLY A 44 -7.28 2.35 -1.56
N THR A 45 -7.66 1.65 -0.50
CA THR A 45 -7.69 2.25 0.84
C THR A 45 -6.29 2.41 1.43
N GLY A 46 -5.29 1.81 0.81
CA GLY A 46 -3.93 1.82 1.33
C GLY A 46 -3.64 0.72 2.32
N SER A 47 -4.54 -0.24 2.50
CA SER A 47 -4.33 -1.27 3.51
C SER A 47 -3.04 -2.07 3.27
N LEU A 48 -2.77 -2.46 2.02
CA LEU A 48 -1.52 -3.16 1.71
C LEU A 48 -0.32 -2.23 1.87
N SER A 49 -0.48 -0.96 1.49
CA SER A 49 0.59 0.02 1.66
C SER A 49 0.97 0.18 3.14
N ILE A 50 -0.03 0.22 4.02
CA ILE A 50 0.21 0.34 5.46
C ILE A 50 0.99 -0.87 5.97
N GLU A 51 0.55 -2.08 5.63
CA GLU A 51 1.24 -3.27 6.11
C GLU A 51 2.67 -3.32 5.56
N ALA A 52 2.85 -2.96 4.28
CA ALA A 52 4.18 -2.92 3.69
C ALA A 52 5.06 -1.88 4.38
N ALA A 53 4.53 -0.69 4.65
CA ALA A 53 5.30 0.38 5.26
C ALA A 53 5.78 0.00 6.65
N LEU A 54 4.97 -0.75 7.39
CA LEU A 54 5.36 -1.22 8.71
C LEU A 54 6.47 -2.27 8.63
N CYS A 55 6.59 -2.96 7.50
CA CYS A 55 7.65 -3.93 7.27
C CYS A 55 8.97 -3.28 6.86
N CYS A 56 8.93 -2.08 6.28
CA CYS A 56 10.15 -1.42 5.79
C CYS A 56 10.31 -0.02 6.38
N PRO A 57 10.46 0.07 7.71
CA PRO A 57 10.53 1.38 8.37
C PRO A 57 11.71 2.22 7.92
N GLU A 58 12.74 1.60 7.36
CA GLU A 58 13.91 2.32 6.85
C GLU A 58 13.88 2.46 5.33
N GLY A 59 12.80 1.99 4.70
CA GLY A 59 12.62 2.08 3.27
C GLY A 59 11.48 3.02 2.93
N ALA A 60 10.76 2.69 1.85
CA ALA A 60 9.66 3.53 1.41
C ALA A 60 8.64 2.72 0.65
N VAL A 61 7.38 3.18 0.70
CA VAL A 61 6.30 2.61 -0.09
C VAL A 61 5.74 3.70 -0.99
N TYR A 62 5.65 3.39 -2.26
CA TYR A 62 5.04 4.27 -3.26
C TYR A 62 3.66 3.72 -3.59
N SER A 63 2.62 4.41 -3.13
CA SER A 63 1.24 3.98 -3.30
C SER A 63 0.68 4.68 -4.52
N ILE A 64 0.36 3.92 -5.55
CA ILE A 64 -0.11 4.45 -6.82
C ILE A 64 -1.60 4.20 -6.91
N GLU A 65 -2.36 5.27 -7.04
CA GLU A 65 -3.82 5.20 -7.05
C GLU A 65 -4.38 6.30 -7.92
N ARG A 66 -5.38 5.98 -8.74
CA ARG A 66 -6.00 6.96 -9.63
C ARG A 66 -7.29 7.55 -9.06
N ASN A 67 -7.94 6.85 -8.14
CA ASN A 67 -9.23 7.27 -7.59
C ASN A 67 -8.98 8.30 -6.48
N PRO A 68 -9.51 9.54 -6.62
CA PRO A 68 -9.29 10.56 -5.59
C PRO A 68 -9.73 10.14 -4.19
N GLU A 69 -10.81 9.37 -4.08
CA GLU A 69 -11.24 8.87 -2.78
C GLU A 69 -10.20 7.93 -2.20
N GLY A 70 -9.63 7.06 -3.04
CA GLY A 70 -8.57 6.15 -2.60
C GLY A 70 -7.34 6.91 -2.12
N ILE A 71 -6.95 7.96 -2.86
CA ILE A 71 -5.80 8.77 -2.48
C ILE A 71 -6.00 9.37 -1.09
N GLU A 72 -7.19 9.89 -0.85
CA GLU A 72 -7.48 10.49 0.45
C GLU A 72 -7.47 9.44 1.56
N LEU A 73 -8.01 8.25 1.28
CA LEU A 73 -8.01 7.17 2.26
C LEU A 73 -6.60 6.69 2.59
N ILE A 74 -5.72 6.63 1.59
CA ILE A 74 -4.32 6.26 1.82
C ILE A 74 -3.69 7.25 2.80
N ARG A 75 -3.92 8.55 2.59
CA ARG A 75 -3.37 9.58 3.47
C ARG A 75 -3.91 9.45 4.89
N LYS A 76 -5.21 9.24 5.03
CA LYS A 76 -5.85 9.13 6.33
C LYS A 76 -5.35 7.90 7.08
N ASN A 77 -5.21 6.77 6.37
CA ASN A 77 -4.73 5.56 7.01
C ASN A 77 -3.25 5.67 7.35
N ALA A 78 -2.44 6.28 6.47
CA ALA A 78 -1.04 6.50 6.78
C ALA A 78 -0.88 7.32 8.06
N GLU A 79 -1.70 8.35 8.20
CA GLU A 79 -1.66 9.18 9.40
C GLU A 79 -2.11 8.39 10.63
N LYS A 80 -3.19 7.62 10.51
CA LYS A 80 -3.72 6.84 11.62
C LYS A 80 -2.69 5.86 12.15
N PHE A 81 -1.96 5.19 11.27
CA PHE A 81 -0.99 4.17 11.66
C PHE A 81 0.42 4.73 11.83
N GLY A 82 0.60 6.04 11.68
CA GLY A 82 1.89 6.67 11.90
C GLY A 82 2.94 6.32 10.86
N CYS A 83 2.51 5.99 9.65
CA CYS A 83 3.43 5.62 8.58
C CYS A 83 3.90 6.89 7.87
N ARG A 84 5.19 7.21 8.02
CA ARG A 84 5.76 8.41 7.41
C ARG A 84 6.53 8.11 6.12
N ASN A 85 6.62 6.84 5.77
CA ASN A 85 7.40 6.40 4.62
C ASN A 85 6.53 6.02 3.42
N ILE A 86 5.27 6.47 3.39
CA ILE A 86 4.38 6.23 2.27
C ILE A 86 4.31 7.50 1.43
N HIS A 87 4.59 7.33 0.14
CA HIS A 87 4.49 8.41 -0.85
C HIS A 87 3.34 8.07 -1.78
N THR A 88 2.29 8.90 -1.76
CA THR A 88 1.09 8.66 -2.55
C THR A 88 1.23 9.36 -3.89
N ILE A 89 1.01 8.59 -4.96
CA ILE A 89 1.13 9.11 -6.32
C ILE A 89 -0.19 8.90 -7.06
N ALA A 90 -0.74 10.00 -7.56
CA ALA A 90 -1.98 9.95 -8.34
C ALA A 90 -1.64 9.49 -9.75
N GLY A 91 -2.32 8.45 -10.23
CA GLY A 91 -2.12 8.00 -11.59
C GLY A 91 -2.22 6.49 -11.72
N THR A 92 -1.74 6.01 -12.86
CA THR A 92 -1.76 4.58 -13.17
C THR A 92 -0.37 4.15 -13.63
N ALA A 93 -0.04 2.89 -13.36
CA ALA A 93 1.19 2.31 -13.86
C ALA A 93 1.01 2.03 -15.36
N PRO A 94 2.09 2.08 -16.15
CA PRO A 94 3.46 2.35 -15.70
C PRO A 94 3.82 3.82 -15.60
N GLU A 95 3.00 4.72 -16.14
CA GLU A 95 3.36 6.13 -16.24
C GLU A 95 3.66 6.75 -14.88
N ALA A 96 2.83 6.43 -13.88
CA ALA A 96 3.00 7.01 -12.54
C ALA A 96 4.28 6.52 -11.87
N MET A 97 4.94 5.53 -12.42
CA MET A 97 6.17 5.01 -11.83
C MET A 97 7.44 5.63 -12.42
N GLU A 98 7.28 6.49 -13.42
CA GLU A 98 8.46 7.11 -14.05
C GLU A 98 9.18 8.00 -13.06
N GLY A 99 10.50 7.88 -13.04
CA GLY A 99 11.33 8.69 -12.15
C GLY A 99 11.43 8.16 -10.73
N LEU A 100 10.73 7.09 -10.39
CA LEU A 100 10.82 6.50 -9.07
C LEU A 100 12.08 5.64 -8.93
N PRO A 101 12.52 5.39 -7.70
CA PRO A 101 13.65 4.49 -7.47
C PRO A 101 13.33 3.07 -7.95
N LYS A 102 14.39 2.27 -8.08
CA LYS A 102 14.21 0.86 -8.40
C LYS A 102 13.46 0.18 -7.26
N MET A 103 12.46 -0.62 -7.61
CA MET A 103 11.64 -1.31 -6.62
C MET A 103 12.24 -2.63 -6.22
N ASP A 104 12.21 -2.93 -4.93
CA ASP A 104 12.59 -4.25 -4.41
C ASP A 104 11.39 -5.19 -4.45
N ALA A 105 10.18 -4.66 -4.33
CA ALA A 105 8.96 -5.44 -4.43
C ALA A 105 7.86 -4.60 -5.05
N ILE A 106 7.00 -5.24 -5.83
CA ILE A 106 5.84 -4.60 -6.44
C ILE A 106 4.62 -5.42 -6.06
N ILE A 107 3.68 -4.77 -5.40
CA ILE A 107 2.42 -5.38 -5.00
C ILE A 107 1.34 -4.81 -5.90
N ILE A 108 0.50 -5.69 -6.43
CA ILE A 108 -0.64 -5.27 -7.23
C ILE A 108 -1.88 -5.59 -6.42
N GLY A 109 -2.42 -4.56 -5.78
CA GLY A 109 -3.60 -4.73 -4.96
C GLY A 109 -4.75 -3.94 -5.52
N GLY A 110 -5.92 -4.17 -4.97
CA GLY A 110 -7.10 -3.39 -5.30
C GLY A 110 -7.51 -3.38 -6.74
N SER A 111 -6.94 -4.26 -7.55
CA SER A 111 -7.18 -4.19 -8.97
C SER A 111 -8.55 -4.70 -9.35
N SER A 112 -9.23 -5.27 -8.43
CA SER A 112 -10.55 -5.82 -8.66
C SER A 112 -10.61 -6.63 -9.91
N GLY A 113 -9.56 -7.26 -10.19
CA GLY A 113 -9.55 -8.17 -11.30
C GLY A 113 -9.77 -7.46 -12.57
N ASN A 114 -9.53 -6.46 -12.60
CA ASN A 114 -9.71 -6.05 -13.85
C ASN A 114 -8.86 -5.67 -14.40
#